data_7e7076a6ec979ad093d7fb4c0f2b0545
#
_entry.id   7e7076a6ec979ad093d7fb4c0f2b0545
#
_cell.length_a   1.000
_cell.length_b   1.000
_cell.length_c   1.000
_cell.angle_alpha   90.00
_cell.angle_beta   90.00
_cell.angle_gamma   90.00
#
_symmetry.space_group_name_H-M   'P 1'
#
loop_
_entity.id
_entity.type
_entity.pdbx_description
1 polymer ?
#
loop_
_entity_poly.entity_id
_entity_poly.type
_entity_poly.pdbx_seq_one_letter_code
_entity_poly.pdbx_strand_id
1 'polypeptide(L)'
;MSIHKVTARDVAERAGVSRSLVSMYLNRNPKVWISEETKQRIDEAIRSLGYRPNRAAQLLRGGRSHIVGVILGRISGPVASCFAESLMTRLEDAGYRVILGITRYEPERERELLESMMQLDVDALVYTLHPEYVEEPLRRCAAACPVFLAEYHPDHPFHCVRYDLGGALTQTAHYLAGRGVKRVALLTDSGGYGEREFLSVPEWEAAGMRFRSFRCGTALRPVTGIVAELRHFQPDALISFAGIDGGSLREQLGGSPLWIDSWSLPFMPLARSDGSIVPGFRAYVELLAEAFLEVMGDPGGATRDLLAPVRFLVPEERTAVREAMNNDPFFQTLGQGAVTWQCR
;
A
#
# COMPACT_ATOMS: atom_id res chain seq x y z
N MET A 1 3.64 -13.92 42.74
CA MET A 1 4.76 -12.96 42.82
C MET A 1 4.37 -11.75 41.97
N SER A 2 4.14 -10.59 42.57
CA SER A 2 3.91 -9.33 41.84
C SER A 2 5.23 -8.90 41.20
N ILE A 3 5.27 -8.90 39.84
CA ILE A 3 6.44 -8.40 39.13
C ILE A 3 6.45 -6.89 39.31
N HIS A 4 7.39 -6.39 40.10
CA HIS A 4 7.56 -4.95 40.34
C HIS A 4 7.99 -4.31 39.02
N LYS A 5 7.07 -3.56 38.38
CA LYS A 5 7.33 -2.90 37.12
C LYS A 5 8.26 -1.71 37.35
N VAL A 6 9.48 -1.78 36.81
CA VAL A 6 10.46 -0.69 36.88
C VAL A 6 9.88 0.62 36.35
N THR A 7 10.05 1.70 37.06
CA THR A 7 9.48 3.03 36.73
C THR A 7 10.57 4.05 36.36
N ALA A 8 10.17 5.19 35.78
CA ALA A 8 11.10 6.29 35.50
C ALA A 8 11.73 6.88 36.80
N ARG A 9 11.10 6.64 37.97
CA ARG A 9 11.65 7.01 39.27
C ARG A 9 12.86 6.17 39.64
N ASP A 10 12.77 4.85 39.43
CA ASP A 10 13.86 3.92 39.70
C ASP A 10 15.08 4.21 38.80
N VAL A 11 14.82 4.59 37.50
CA VAL A 11 15.88 5.05 36.59
C VAL A 11 16.54 6.35 37.12
N ALA A 12 15.73 7.30 37.56
CA ALA A 12 16.21 8.57 38.09
C ALA A 12 17.09 8.37 39.33
N GLU A 13 16.66 7.54 40.28
CA GLU A 13 17.42 7.16 41.46
C GLU A 13 18.74 6.49 41.08
N ARG A 14 18.71 5.54 40.15
CA ARG A 14 19.91 4.80 39.70
C ARG A 14 20.92 5.70 38.97
N ALA A 15 20.42 6.65 38.15
CA ALA A 15 21.25 7.58 37.38
C ALA A 15 21.70 8.81 38.20
N GLY A 16 21.18 9.01 39.40
CA GLY A 16 21.48 10.18 40.25
C GLY A 16 20.96 11.50 39.68
N VAL A 17 19.76 11.47 39.07
CA VAL A 17 19.11 12.64 38.42
C VAL A 17 17.65 12.78 38.84
N SER A 18 17.01 13.89 38.49
CA SER A 18 15.59 14.05 38.77
C SER A 18 14.73 13.21 37.81
N ARG A 19 13.54 12.76 38.23
CA ARG A 19 12.55 12.08 37.39
C ARG A 19 12.13 12.93 36.17
N SER A 20 12.06 14.27 36.37
CA SER A 20 11.75 15.19 35.29
C SER A 20 12.83 15.17 34.19
N LEU A 21 14.11 15.11 34.57
CA LEU A 21 15.23 15.06 33.65
C LEU A 21 15.21 13.75 32.84
N VAL A 22 14.96 12.60 33.49
CA VAL A 22 14.76 11.31 32.79
C VAL A 22 13.61 11.41 31.78
N SER A 23 12.47 12.00 32.17
CA SER A 23 11.34 12.19 31.28
C SER A 23 11.66 13.08 30.09
N MET A 24 12.38 14.19 30.28
CA MET A 24 12.80 15.10 29.21
C MET A 24 13.82 14.44 28.26
N TYR A 25 14.73 13.66 28.80
CA TYR A 25 15.70 12.89 28.04
C TYR A 25 15.01 11.87 27.12
N LEU A 26 14.11 11.05 27.67
CA LEU A 26 13.37 10.03 26.95
C LEU A 26 12.46 10.62 25.85
N ASN A 27 11.92 11.83 26.08
CA ASN A 27 11.06 12.53 25.12
C ASN A 27 11.87 13.42 24.13
N ARG A 28 13.21 13.33 24.13
CA ARG A 28 14.11 14.13 23.27
C ARG A 28 13.75 15.61 23.24
N ASN A 29 13.43 16.20 24.40
CA ASN A 29 12.98 17.59 24.50
C ASN A 29 14.10 18.55 24.06
N PRO A 30 13.96 19.30 22.93
CA PRO A 30 15.02 20.15 22.41
C PRO A 30 15.33 21.37 23.29
N LYS A 31 14.45 21.71 24.23
CA LYS A 31 14.59 22.87 25.13
C LYS A 31 15.48 22.57 26.34
N VAL A 32 15.93 21.32 26.49
CA VAL A 32 16.73 20.93 27.67
C VAL A 32 18.09 20.43 27.22
N TRP A 33 19.11 21.17 27.62
CA TRP A 33 20.48 20.70 27.42
C TRP A 33 20.87 19.70 28.50
N ILE A 34 21.38 18.54 28.13
CA ILE A 34 21.85 17.48 29.03
C ILE A 34 23.26 17.11 28.60
N SER A 35 24.20 17.10 29.54
CA SER A 35 25.59 16.72 29.28
C SER A 35 25.68 15.26 28.81
N GLU A 36 26.68 14.94 28.00
CA GLU A 36 26.90 13.56 27.51
C GLU A 36 27.12 12.56 28.65
N GLU A 37 27.84 12.98 29.70
CA GLU A 37 28.02 12.17 30.90
C GLU A 37 26.69 11.82 31.58
N THR A 38 25.78 12.79 31.67
CA THR A 38 24.47 12.57 32.28
C THR A 38 23.59 11.68 31.37
N LYS A 39 23.65 11.83 30.06
CA LYS A 39 22.98 10.93 29.11
C LYS A 39 23.46 9.50 29.27
N GLN A 40 24.80 9.30 29.34
CA GLN A 40 25.37 7.97 29.51
C GLN A 40 24.91 7.30 30.82
N ARG A 41 24.87 8.05 31.95
CA ARG A 41 24.34 7.53 33.23
C ARG A 41 22.88 7.13 33.15
N ILE A 42 22.05 7.91 32.45
CA ILE A 42 20.65 7.58 32.26
C ILE A 42 20.52 6.32 31.40
N ASP A 43 21.27 6.22 30.31
CA ASP A 43 21.23 5.05 29.42
C ASP A 43 21.69 3.77 30.08
N GLU A 44 22.73 3.87 30.95
CA GLU A 44 23.21 2.76 31.73
C GLU A 44 22.19 2.31 32.80
N ALA A 45 21.52 3.25 33.45
CA ALA A 45 20.44 2.96 34.37
C ALA A 45 19.26 2.29 33.68
N ILE A 46 18.85 2.77 32.49
CA ILE A 46 17.79 2.16 31.68
C ILE A 46 18.16 0.72 31.33
N ARG A 47 19.36 0.48 30.82
CA ARG A 47 19.83 -0.85 30.43
C ARG A 47 19.92 -1.80 31.65
N SER A 48 20.53 -1.35 32.75
CA SER A 48 20.75 -2.19 33.94
C SER A 48 19.44 -2.60 34.61
N LEU A 49 18.44 -1.71 34.63
CA LEU A 49 17.14 -1.95 35.23
C LEU A 49 16.12 -2.62 34.26
N GLY A 50 16.45 -2.74 32.98
CA GLY A 50 15.51 -3.22 31.96
C GLY A 50 14.28 -2.31 31.82
N TYR A 51 14.45 -1.02 32.13
CA TYR A 51 13.36 -0.06 32.11
C TYR A 51 12.81 0.09 30.68
N ARG A 52 11.50 -0.02 30.55
CA ARG A 52 10.78 0.30 29.33
C ARG A 52 9.83 1.47 29.60
N PRO A 53 9.96 2.59 28.85
CA PRO A 53 9.05 3.72 29.00
C PRO A 53 7.59 3.25 28.92
N ASN A 54 6.76 3.71 29.84
CA ASN A 54 5.34 3.39 29.82
C ASN A 54 4.64 4.23 28.75
N ARG A 55 4.37 3.62 27.59
CA ARG A 55 3.68 4.27 26.46
C ARG A 55 2.33 4.85 26.85
N ALA A 56 1.54 4.15 27.67
CA ALA A 56 0.27 4.67 28.15
C ALA A 56 0.43 5.97 28.92
N ALA A 57 1.50 6.11 29.70
CA ALA A 57 1.80 7.36 30.42
C ALA A 57 2.31 8.48 29.50
N GLN A 58 2.86 8.16 28.34
CA GLN A 58 3.24 9.16 27.32
C GLN A 58 2.00 9.63 26.56
N LEU A 59 1.13 8.73 26.14
CA LEU A 59 -0.15 9.05 25.48
C LEU A 59 -1.06 9.91 26.35
N LEU A 60 -1.19 9.59 27.65
CA LEU A 60 -1.96 10.38 28.63
C LEU A 60 -1.48 11.84 28.80
N ARG A 61 -0.27 12.17 28.33
CA ARG A 61 0.26 13.55 28.32
C ARG A 61 0.15 14.24 26.98
N GLY A 62 -0.69 13.74 26.07
CA GLY A 62 -0.85 14.28 24.73
C GLY A 62 0.30 13.93 23.77
N GLY A 63 1.10 12.92 24.08
CA GLY A 63 2.16 12.41 23.22
C GLY A 63 1.60 11.52 22.11
N ARG A 64 2.28 11.51 20.95
CA ARG A 64 1.98 10.60 19.86
C ARG A 64 2.43 9.18 20.16
N SER A 65 1.74 8.18 19.59
CA SER A 65 2.11 6.77 19.70
C SER A 65 3.34 6.41 18.86
N HIS A 66 3.60 7.20 17.83
CA HIS A 66 4.55 6.90 16.75
C HIS A 66 4.27 5.53 16.10
N ILE A 67 3.00 5.17 16.01
CA ILE A 67 2.53 3.95 15.36
C ILE A 67 1.62 4.33 14.19
N VAL A 68 1.84 3.70 13.04
CA VAL A 68 0.98 3.79 11.86
C VAL A 68 0.36 2.44 11.61
N GLY A 69 -0.95 2.39 11.49
CA GLY A 69 -1.67 1.21 11.03
C GLY A 69 -1.66 1.14 9.50
N VAL A 70 -1.35 -0.01 8.93
CA VAL A 70 -1.46 -0.25 7.48
C VAL A 70 -2.32 -1.47 7.26
N ILE A 71 -3.46 -1.31 6.59
CA ILE A 71 -4.40 -2.39 6.31
C ILE A 71 -4.35 -2.76 4.83
N LEU A 72 -4.05 -4.03 4.57
CA LEU A 72 -3.90 -4.62 3.25
C LEU A 72 -4.85 -5.83 3.08
N GLY A 73 -5.27 -6.09 1.86
CA GLY A 73 -6.04 -7.29 1.55
C GLY A 73 -5.20 -8.56 1.71
N ARG A 74 -4.04 -8.60 1.07
CA ARG A 74 -3.08 -9.70 1.10
C ARG A 74 -1.66 -9.17 0.99
N ILE A 75 -0.70 -9.94 1.50
CA ILE A 75 0.75 -9.66 1.37
C ILE A 75 1.46 -10.69 0.50
N SER A 76 0.76 -11.72 0.04
CA SER A 76 1.36 -12.83 -0.72
C SER A 76 1.75 -12.49 -2.16
N GLY A 77 1.37 -11.32 -2.67
CA GLY A 77 1.74 -10.88 -4.01
C GLY A 77 2.95 -9.93 -3.99
N PRO A 78 3.79 -9.92 -5.04
CA PRO A 78 5.00 -9.10 -5.10
C PRO A 78 4.71 -7.60 -4.98
N VAL A 79 3.62 -7.11 -5.56
CA VAL A 79 3.23 -5.70 -5.47
C VAL A 79 2.90 -5.30 -4.02
N ALA A 80 2.08 -6.10 -3.35
CA ALA A 80 1.66 -5.81 -1.97
C ALA A 80 2.82 -5.92 -0.98
N SER A 81 3.72 -6.92 -1.14
CA SER A 81 4.89 -7.06 -0.29
C SER A 81 5.88 -5.91 -0.49
N CYS A 82 6.17 -5.53 -1.74
CA CYS A 82 7.02 -4.38 -2.03
C CYS A 82 6.43 -3.07 -1.51
N PHE A 83 5.12 -2.88 -1.65
CA PHE A 83 4.42 -1.71 -1.08
C PHE A 83 4.61 -1.66 0.43
N ALA A 84 4.31 -2.75 1.13
CA ALA A 84 4.44 -2.80 2.58
C ALA A 84 5.88 -2.52 3.02
N GLU A 85 6.88 -3.18 2.42
CA GLU A 85 8.29 -3.00 2.75
C GLU A 85 8.78 -1.57 2.49
N SER A 86 8.46 -1.02 1.31
CA SER A 86 8.86 0.34 0.94
C SER A 86 8.24 1.39 1.85
N LEU A 87 6.93 1.27 2.14
CA LEU A 87 6.24 2.18 3.02
C LEU A 87 6.76 2.08 4.46
N MET A 88 6.95 0.85 4.96
CA MET A 88 7.52 0.63 6.30
C MET A 88 8.88 1.31 6.43
N THR A 89 9.79 1.10 5.47
CA THR A 89 11.12 1.73 5.49
C THR A 89 11.02 3.25 5.57
N ARG A 90 10.17 3.88 4.74
CA ARG A 90 9.99 5.33 4.73
C ARG A 90 9.42 5.87 6.04
N LEU A 91 8.46 5.18 6.63
CA LEU A 91 7.85 5.58 7.90
C LEU A 91 8.79 5.33 9.08
N GLU A 92 9.59 4.26 9.05
CA GLU A 92 10.60 3.97 10.07
C GLU A 92 11.73 5.01 10.07
N ASP A 93 12.20 5.43 8.89
CA ASP A 93 13.16 6.53 8.75
C ASP A 93 12.62 7.85 9.35
N ALA A 94 11.31 8.06 9.28
CA ALA A 94 10.63 9.19 9.89
C ALA A 94 10.33 8.99 11.40
N GLY A 95 10.77 7.88 11.99
CA GLY A 95 10.62 7.58 13.43
C GLY A 95 9.29 6.95 13.82
N TYR A 96 8.49 6.49 12.86
CA TYR A 96 7.26 5.74 13.12
C TYR A 96 7.48 4.23 13.07
N ARG A 97 6.61 3.49 13.73
CA ARG A 97 6.52 2.03 13.62
C ARG A 97 5.26 1.65 12.89
N VAL A 98 5.34 0.65 12.02
CA VAL A 98 4.20 0.17 11.25
C VAL A 98 3.64 -1.11 11.86
N ILE A 99 2.31 -1.16 11.97
CA ILE A 99 1.55 -2.37 12.29
C ILE A 99 0.73 -2.75 11.07
N LEU A 100 1.00 -3.94 10.53
CA LEU A 100 0.28 -4.46 9.38
C LEU A 100 -0.96 -5.25 9.82
N GLY A 101 -2.10 -4.91 9.23
CA GLY A 101 -3.33 -5.68 9.29
C GLY A 101 -3.63 -6.33 7.93
N ILE A 102 -3.80 -7.64 7.90
CA ILE A 102 -4.13 -8.39 6.68
C ILE A 102 -5.56 -8.89 6.76
N THR A 103 -6.44 -8.36 5.91
CA THR A 103 -7.88 -8.63 5.95
C THR A 103 -8.28 -9.93 5.25
N ARG A 104 -7.50 -10.39 4.27
CA ARG A 104 -7.84 -11.48 3.35
C ARG A 104 -9.09 -11.21 2.51
N TYR A 105 -9.49 -9.95 2.39
CA TYR A 105 -10.75 -9.51 1.78
C TYR A 105 -12.00 -10.05 2.52
N GLU A 106 -11.91 -10.22 3.86
CA GLU A 106 -12.98 -10.67 4.73
C GLU A 106 -13.54 -9.45 5.49
N PRO A 107 -14.80 -9.01 5.24
CA PRO A 107 -15.37 -7.79 5.84
C PRO A 107 -15.36 -7.76 7.37
N GLU A 108 -15.62 -8.92 8.01
CA GLU A 108 -15.58 -9.02 9.47
C GLU A 108 -14.17 -8.74 10.01
N ARG A 109 -13.17 -9.33 9.35
CA ARG A 109 -11.76 -9.14 9.73
C ARG A 109 -11.30 -7.70 9.51
N GLU A 110 -11.83 -7.02 8.50
CA GLU A 110 -11.58 -5.61 8.29
C GLU A 110 -12.05 -4.76 9.46
N ARG A 111 -13.28 -5.00 9.94
CA ARG A 111 -13.83 -4.32 11.11
C ARG A 111 -13.00 -4.58 12.37
N GLU A 112 -12.65 -5.84 12.64
CA GLU A 112 -11.82 -6.22 13.78
C GLU A 112 -10.45 -5.51 13.75
N LEU A 113 -9.83 -5.44 12.57
CA LEU A 113 -8.54 -4.77 12.41
C LEU A 113 -8.65 -3.26 12.63
N LEU A 114 -9.68 -2.59 12.09
CA LEU A 114 -9.93 -1.17 12.31
C LEU A 114 -10.14 -0.87 13.79
N GLU A 115 -10.94 -1.68 14.49
CA GLU A 115 -11.14 -1.56 15.95
C GLU A 115 -9.81 -1.77 16.71
N SER A 116 -9.03 -2.74 16.31
CA SER A 116 -7.70 -2.98 16.92
C SER A 116 -6.74 -1.81 16.72
N MET A 117 -6.73 -1.18 15.54
CA MET A 117 -5.91 0.02 15.29
C MET A 117 -6.35 1.19 16.17
N MET A 118 -7.66 1.40 16.36
CA MET A 118 -8.16 2.42 17.28
C MET A 118 -7.76 2.13 18.74
N GLN A 119 -7.83 0.87 19.19
CA GLN A 119 -7.40 0.48 20.54
C GLN A 119 -5.91 0.67 20.78
N LEU A 120 -5.10 0.62 19.73
CA LEU A 120 -3.66 0.85 19.76
C LEU A 120 -3.28 2.32 19.70
N ASP A 121 -4.28 3.24 19.61
CA ASP A 121 -4.07 4.68 19.45
C ASP A 121 -3.06 4.99 18.33
N VAL A 122 -3.26 4.43 17.14
CA VAL A 122 -2.37 4.71 16.00
C VAL A 122 -2.46 6.19 15.63
N ASP A 123 -1.33 6.78 15.28
CA ASP A 123 -1.26 8.20 14.91
C ASP A 123 -1.85 8.47 13.50
N ALA A 124 -1.87 7.44 12.66
CA ALA A 124 -2.52 7.48 11.35
C ALA A 124 -2.82 6.06 10.85
N LEU A 125 -3.71 5.98 9.87
CA LEU A 125 -4.11 4.73 9.22
C LEU A 125 -3.92 4.84 7.70
N VAL A 126 -3.22 3.88 7.10
CA VAL A 126 -3.18 3.67 5.65
C VAL A 126 -4.07 2.48 5.32
N TYR A 127 -5.09 2.70 4.49
CA TYR A 127 -6.07 1.69 4.12
C TYR A 127 -6.10 1.51 2.60
N THR A 128 -5.77 0.31 2.12
CA THR A 128 -5.54 0.06 0.69
C THR A 128 -6.67 -0.73 0.01
N LEU A 129 -7.79 -0.89 0.69
CA LEU A 129 -8.95 -1.63 0.18
C LEU A 129 -10.09 -0.67 -0.18
N HIS A 130 -11.07 -1.19 -0.91
CA HIS A 130 -12.29 -0.44 -1.17
C HIS A 130 -13.11 -0.32 0.13
N PRO A 131 -13.53 0.89 0.54
CA PRO A 131 -14.18 1.11 1.85
C PRO A 131 -15.63 0.66 1.92
N GLU A 132 -16.21 0.10 0.88
CA GLU A 132 -17.64 -0.20 0.73
C GLU A 132 -18.27 -0.91 1.95
N TYR A 133 -17.54 -1.84 2.56
CA TYR A 133 -18.06 -2.63 3.68
C TYR A 133 -17.72 -2.09 5.07
N VAL A 134 -16.81 -1.11 5.14
CA VAL A 134 -16.24 -0.59 6.40
C VAL A 134 -16.26 0.93 6.48
N GLU A 135 -17.10 1.58 5.69
CA GLU A 135 -17.16 3.05 5.61
C GLU A 135 -17.37 3.70 6.98
N GLU A 136 -18.34 3.23 7.75
CA GLU A 136 -18.60 3.76 9.10
C GLU A 136 -17.43 3.53 10.07
N PRO A 137 -16.83 2.34 10.19
CA PRO A 137 -15.62 2.14 10.95
C PRO A 137 -14.45 3.05 10.52
N LEU A 138 -14.25 3.26 9.21
CA LEU A 138 -13.21 4.18 8.71
C LEU A 138 -13.50 5.64 9.08
N ARG A 139 -14.75 6.09 9.02
CA ARG A 139 -15.14 7.43 9.49
C ARG A 139 -14.85 7.65 10.96
N ARG A 140 -15.08 6.62 11.79
CA ARG A 140 -14.70 6.67 13.21
C ARG A 140 -13.19 6.75 13.39
N CYS A 141 -12.42 6.01 12.60
CA CYS A 141 -10.95 6.14 12.59
C CYS A 141 -10.54 7.56 12.20
N ALA A 142 -11.15 8.14 11.15
CA ALA A 142 -10.84 9.49 10.67
C ALA A 142 -11.20 10.60 11.67
N ALA A 143 -12.14 10.36 12.57
CA ALA A 143 -12.41 11.25 13.70
C ALA A 143 -11.31 11.20 14.78
N ALA A 144 -10.53 10.14 14.84
CA ALA A 144 -9.47 9.94 15.84
C ALA A 144 -8.06 10.22 15.28
N CYS A 145 -7.80 9.89 14.01
CA CYS A 145 -6.49 10.08 13.39
C CYS A 145 -6.62 10.25 11.86
N PRO A 146 -5.63 10.85 11.18
CA PRO A 146 -5.59 10.92 9.72
C PRO A 146 -5.69 9.52 9.06
N VAL A 147 -6.55 9.41 8.05
CA VAL A 147 -6.73 8.18 7.26
C VAL A 147 -6.33 8.45 5.82
N PHE A 148 -5.47 7.62 5.27
CA PHE A 148 -4.99 7.65 3.89
C PHE A 148 -5.58 6.48 3.12
N LEU A 149 -6.32 6.77 2.05
CA LEU A 149 -6.89 5.78 1.15
C LEU A 149 -6.05 5.62 -0.11
N ALA A 150 -5.94 4.39 -0.58
CA ALA A 150 -5.34 4.08 -1.89
C ALA A 150 -6.28 4.33 -3.07
N GLU A 151 -7.58 4.53 -2.80
CA GLU A 151 -8.62 4.80 -3.80
C GLU A 151 -9.32 6.14 -3.54
N TYR A 152 -9.88 6.71 -4.61
CA TYR A 152 -10.65 7.95 -4.52
C TYR A 152 -12.03 7.71 -3.92
N HIS A 153 -12.37 8.56 -2.97
CA HIS A 153 -13.71 8.59 -2.39
C HIS A 153 -14.20 10.04 -2.34
N PRO A 154 -15.17 10.45 -3.19
CA PRO A 154 -15.49 11.84 -3.42
C PRO A 154 -16.05 12.60 -2.20
N ASP A 155 -16.65 11.95 -1.24
CA ASP A 155 -17.38 12.62 -0.14
C ASP A 155 -16.82 12.33 1.25
N HIS A 156 -15.51 12.06 1.37
CA HIS A 156 -14.92 11.61 2.62
C HIS A 156 -13.81 12.51 3.16
N PRO A 157 -13.68 12.61 4.50
CA PRO A 157 -12.62 13.36 5.16
C PRO A 157 -11.27 12.61 5.12
N PHE A 158 -11.03 11.80 4.10
CA PHE A 158 -9.83 10.99 3.97
C PHE A 158 -8.82 11.65 3.03
N HIS A 159 -7.54 11.48 3.35
CA HIS A 159 -6.48 11.79 2.41
C HIS A 159 -6.41 10.66 1.36
N CYS A 160 -6.37 11.01 0.08
CA CYS A 160 -6.31 10.05 -1.00
C CYS A 160 -4.95 10.12 -1.69
N VAL A 161 -4.28 8.98 -1.85
CA VAL A 161 -3.12 8.83 -2.73
C VAL A 161 -3.42 7.67 -3.64
N ARG A 162 -3.62 7.94 -4.91
CA ARG A 162 -4.11 6.97 -5.89
C ARG A 162 -3.32 7.00 -7.18
N TYR A 163 -3.49 6.00 -8.00
CA TYR A 163 -2.88 5.97 -9.32
C TYR A 163 -3.73 6.75 -10.34
N ASP A 164 -3.08 7.57 -11.18
CA ASP A 164 -3.70 8.22 -12.32
C ASP A 164 -3.87 7.24 -13.49
N LEU A 165 -4.92 6.46 -13.43
CA LEU A 165 -5.20 5.44 -14.45
C LEU A 165 -5.76 6.04 -15.77
N GLY A 166 -6.41 7.20 -15.71
CA GLY A 166 -7.18 7.75 -16.84
C GLY A 166 -6.37 7.85 -18.14
N GLY A 167 -5.21 8.48 -18.08
CA GLY A 167 -4.35 8.65 -19.26
C GLY A 167 -3.82 7.34 -19.83
N ALA A 168 -3.42 6.39 -18.97
CA ALA A 168 -2.95 5.08 -19.41
C ALA A 168 -4.07 4.23 -20.03
N LEU A 169 -5.28 4.31 -19.48
CA LEU A 169 -6.45 3.61 -20.00
C LEU A 169 -6.92 4.17 -21.33
N THR A 170 -6.91 5.50 -21.49
CA THR A 170 -7.17 6.16 -22.78
C THR A 170 -6.19 5.68 -23.86
N GLN A 171 -4.88 5.64 -23.53
CA GLN A 171 -3.87 5.11 -24.47
C GLN A 171 -4.10 3.63 -24.80
N THR A 172 -4.47 2.83 -23.80
CA THR A 172 -4.82 1.42 -23.99
C THR A 172 -6.02 1.28 -24.92
N ALA A 173 -7.06 2.11 -24.74
CA ALA A 173 -8.25 2.10 -25.61
C ALA A 173 -7.88 2.41 -27.07
N HIS A 174 -7.10 3.45 -27.30
CA HIS A 174 -6.64 3.80 -28.65
C HIS A 174 -5.79 2.69 -29.28
N TYR A 175 -4.89 2.08 -28.49
CA TYR A 175 -4.06 0.98 -28.95
C TYR A 175 -4.87 -0.24 -29.38
N LEU A 176 -5.90 -0.61 -28.61
CA LEU A 176 -6.79 -1.72 -28.94
C LEU A 176 -7.73 -1.38 -30.10
N ALA A 177 -8.24 -0.14 -30.17
CA ALA A 177 -9.07 0.34 -31.28
C ALA A 177 -8.32 0.26 -32.61
N GLY A 178 -7.07 0.70 -32.66
CA GLY A 178 -6.21 0.62 -33.86
C GLY A 178 -5.95 -0.81 -34.34
N ARG A 179 -6.23 -1.81 -33.49
CA ARG A 179 -6.13 -3.25 -33.81
C ARG A 179 -7.47 -3.91 -34.07
N GLY A 180 -8.53 -3.13 -34.15
CA GLY A 180 -9.87 -3.62 -34.48
C GLY A 180 -10.58 -4.39 -33.38
N VAL A 181 -10.09 -4.27 -32.14
CA VAL A 181 -10.68 -4.91 -30.94
C VAL A 181 -12.10 -4.38 -30.73
N LYS A 182 -13.06 -5.27 -30.47
CA LYS A 182 -14.46 -4.94 -30.19
C LYS A 182 -14.95 -5.47 -28.82
N ARG A 183 -14.35 -6.52 -28.30
CA ARG A 183 -14.75 -7.13 -27.03
C ARG A 183 -13.56 -7.23 -26.12
N VAL A 184 -13.62 -6.56 -24.99
CA VAL A 184 -12.56 -6.51 -24.00
C VAL A 184 -13.03 -7.19 -22.71
N ALA A 185 -12.30 -8.21 -22.26
CA ALA A 185 -12.50 -8.83 -20.96
C ALA A 185 -11.53 -8.22 -19.97
N LEU A 186 -12.05 -7.58 -18.92
CA LEU A 186 -11.29 -7.14 -17.78
C LEU A 186 -11.25 -8.25 -16.76
N LEU A 187 -10.04 -8.69 -16.40
CA LEU A 187 -9.81 -9.72 -15.39
C LEU A 187 -9.39 -9.03 -14.09
N THR A 188 -10.26 -9.07 -13.09
CA THR A 188 -10.01 -8.46 -11.77
C THR A 188 -9.94 -9.53 -10.68
N ASP A 189 -9.33 -9.19 -9.55
CA ASP A 189 -9.42 -10.02 -8.36
C ASP A 189 -10.80 -9.90 -7.69
N SER A 190 -10.98 -10.60 -6.58
CA SER A 190 -12.22 -10.56 -5.80
C SER A 190 -12.55 -9.19 -5.20
N GLY A 191 -11.54 -8.30 -5.10
CA GLY A 191 -11.68 -6.93 -4.58
C GLY A 191 -12.17 -5.92 -5.62
N GLY A 192 -12.14 -6.25 -6.92
CA GLY A 192 -12.60 -5.36 -8.00
C GLY A 192 -11.76 -4.08 -8.15
N TYR A 193 -10.53 -4.08 -7.65
CA TYR A 193 -9.63 -2.92 -7.72
C TYR A 193 -9.47 -2.42 -9.15
N GLY A 194 -9.62 -1.11 -9.36
CA GLY A 194 -9.49 -0.47 -10.67
C GLY A 194 -10.65 -0.73 -11.64
N GLU A 195 -11.66 -1.55 -11.27
CA GLU A 195 -12.79 -1.87 -12.15
C GLU A 195 -13.61 -0.62 -12.51
N ARG A 196 -13.84 0.26 -11.53
CA ARG A 196 -14.58 1.51 -11.72
C ARG A 196 -13.86 2.45 -12.68
N GLU A 197 -12.57 2.63 -12.50
CA GLU A 197 -11.74 3.47 -13.35
C GLU A 197 -11.73 2.96 -14.78
N PHE A 198 -11.62 1.64 -14.98
CA PHE A 198 -11.71 1.03 -16.30
C PHE A 198 -13.06 1.26 -16.96
N LEU A 199 -14.14 1.08 -16.24
CA LEU A 199 -15.49 1.26 -16.77
C LEU A 199 -15.84 2.73 -17.03
N SER A 200 -15.15 3.68 -16.41
CA SER A 200 -15.44 5.11 -16.55
C SER A 200 -14.75 5.79 -17.74
N VAL A 201 -13.91 5.08 -18.50
CA VAL A 201 -13.18 5.65 -19.65
C VAL A 201 -14.07 5.75 -20.88
N PRO A 202 -14.43 6.96 -21.34
CA PRO A 202 -15.37 7.13 -22.44
C PRO A 202 -14.83 6.65 -23.80
N GLU A 203 -13.51 6.52 -23.94
CA GLU A 203 -12.86 6.05 -25.17
C GLU A 203 -13.23 4.63 -25.55
N TRP A 204 -13.63 3.78 -24.58
CA TRP A 204 -14.13 2.44 -24.90
C TRP A 204 -15.42 2.49 -25.74
N GLU A 205 -16.38 3.31 -25.31
CA GLU A 205 -17.65 3.49 -26.03
C GLU A 205 -17.42 4.20 -27.35
N ALA A 206 -16.60 5.26 -27.37
CA ALA A 206 -16.25 5.99 -28.58
C ALA A 206 -15.62 5.09 -29.66
N ALA A 207 -14.83 4.09 -29.23
CA ALA A 207 -14.25 3.07 -30.12
C ALA A 207 -15.23 1.93 -30.48
N GLY A 208 -16.44 1.95 -29.93
CA GLY A 208 -17.46 0.90 -30.14
C GLY A 208 -17.06 -0.43 -29.48
N MET A 209 -16.29 -0.40 -28.41
CA MET A 209 -15.89 -1.59 -27.68
C MET A 209 -16.94 -1.99 -26.64
N ARG A 210 -17.14 -3.30 -26.49
CA ARG A 210 -17.92 -3.88 -25.40
C ARG A 210 -16.99 -4.35 -24.32
N PHE A 211 -17.23 -3.87 -23.11
CA PHE A 211 -16.45 -4.20 -21.93
C PHE A 211 -17.22 -5.15 -21.02
N ARG A 212 -16.55 -6.18 -20.49
CA ARG A 212 -17.10 -7.03 -19.45
C ARG A 212 -16.02 -7.37 -18.42
N SER A 213 -16.34 -7.18 -17.15
CA SER A 213 -15.50 -7.59 -16.05
C SER A 213 -15.74 -9.05 -15.68
N PHE A 214 -14.65 -9.74 -15.35
CA PHE A 214 -14.64 -11.12 -14.91
C PHE A 214 -13.81 -11.20 -13.63
N ARG A 215 -14.47 -11.52 -12.53
CA ARG A 215 -13.81 -11.67 -11.23
C ARG A 215 -13.11 -13.03 -11.16
N CYS A 216 -11.82 -13.00 -11.36
CA CYS A 216 -10.95 -14.15 -11.21
C CYS A 216 -10.62 -14.27 -9.73
N GLY A 217 -10.88 -15.39 -9.09
CA GLY A 217 -10.37 -15.60 -7.72
C GLY A 217 -8.86 -15.27 -7.64
N THR A 218 -8.37 -15.00 -6.45
CA THR A 218 -6.95 -14.66 -6.23
C THR A 218 -6.02 -15.68 -6.86
N ALA A 219 -4.78 -15.29 -7.20
CA ALA A 219 -3.73 -16.11 -7.85
C ALA A 219 -3.44 -17.49 -7.22
N LEU A 220 -4.00 -17.76 -6.03
CA LEU A 220 -3.92 -19.05 -5.33
C LEU A 220 -5.13 -19.99 -5.59
N ARG A 221 -6.12 -19.57 -6.38
CA ARG A 221 -7.23 -20.44 -6.78
C ARG A 221 -7.24 -20.62 -8.29
N PRO A 222 -7.31 -21.87 -8.79
CA PRO A 222 -7.34 -22.12 -10.23
C PRO A 222 -8.55 -21.40 -10.88
N VAL A 223 -8.25 -20.67 -11.93
CA VAL A 223 -9.20 -19.83 -12.71
C VAL A 223 -10.14 -20.69 -13.59
N THR A 224 -10.28 -21.97 -13.31
CA THR A 224 -10.94 -22.96 -14.19
C THR A 224 -12.40 -22.65 -14.54
N GLY A 225 -13.15 -22.00 -13.64
CA GLY A 225 -14.56 -21.64 -13.93
C GLY A 225 -14.73 -20.52 -14.96
N ILE A 226 -13.79 -19.59 -15.01
CA ILE A 226 -13.90 -18.37 -15.82
C ILE A 226 -13.63 -18.61 -17.32
N VAL A 227 -12.89 -19.65 -17.66
CA VAL A 227 -12.55 -19.97 -19.06
C VAL A 227 -13.81 -20.26 -19.89
N ALA A 228 -14.81 -20.91 -19.32
CA ALA A 228 -16.07 -21.17 -20.01
C ALA A 228 -16.83 -19.86 -20.30
N GLU A 229 -16.87 -18.94 -19.35
CA GLU A 229 -17.50 -17.64 -19.51
C GLU A 229 -16.74 -16.78 -20.55
N LEU A 230 -15.41 -16.78 -20.50
CA LEU A 230 -14.56 -16.09 -21.48
C LEU A 230 -14.76 -16.66 -22.90
N ARG A 231 -14.85 -17.99 -23.03
CA ARG A 231 -15.16 -18.63 -24.31
C ARG A 231 -16.52 -18.22 -24.85
N HIS A 232 -17.52 -18.07 -23.98
CA HIS A 232 -18.84 -17.60 -24.36
C HIS A 232 -18.82 -16.13 -24.77
N PHE A 233 -18.08 -15.29 -24.07
CA PHE A 233 -17.93 -13.86 -24.35
C PHE A 233 -17.08 -13.62 -25.61
N GLN A 234 -16.17 -14.52 -25.94
CA GLN A 234 -15.22 -14.45 -27.07
C GLN A 234 -14.46 -13.11 -27.09
N PRO A 235 -13.64 -12.80 -26.10
CA PRO A 235 -12.92 -11.53 -26.06
C PRO A 235 -11.90 -11.44 -27.19
N ASP A 236 -11.78 -10.25 -27.79
CA ASP A 236 -10.70 -9.92 -28.72
C ASP A 236 -9.44 -9.45 -27.95
N ALA A 237 -9.64 -8.96 -26.74
CA ALA A 237 -8.56 -8.61 -25.83
C ALA A 237 -8.88 -8.96 -24.36
N LEU A 238 -7.82 -9.31 -23.61
CA LEU A 238 -7.82 -9.50 -22.16
C LEU A 238 -7.01 -8.38 -21.53
N ILE A 239 -7.53 -7.74 -20.50
CA ILE A 239 -6.76 -6.85 -19.61
C ILE A 239 -6.73 -7.51 -18.24
N SER A 240 -5.55 -7.91 -17.77
CA SER A 240 -5.41 -8.60 -16.49
C SER A 240 -4.84 -7.69 -15.41
N PHE A 241 -5.53 -7.61 -14.27
CA PHE A 241 -5.06 -6.89 -13.10
C PHE A 241 -4.12 -7.73 -12.24
N ALA A 242 -3.34 -7.03 -11.42
CA ALA A 242 -2.30 -7.50 -10.54
C ALA A 242 -2.39 -8.96 -10.08
N GLY A 243 -1.46 -9.78 -10.52
CA GLY A 243 -1.32 -11.17 -10.09
C GLY A 243 -2.26 -12.17 -10.77
N ILE A 244 -3.04 -11.74 -11.78
CA ILE A 244 -3.83 -12.62 -12.61
C ILE A 244 -3.00 -13.02 -13.83
N ASP A 245 -2.79 -14.32 -14.00
CA ASP A 245 -2.06 -14.86 -15.15
C ASP A 245 -2.93 -14.84 -16.42
N GLY A 246 -2.99 -13.66 -17.05
CA GLY A 246 -3.67 -13.47 -18.33
C GLY A 246 -3.05 -14.27 -19.47
N GLY A 247 -1.76 -14.60 -19.37
CA GLY A 247 -1.05 -15.41 -20.35
C GLY A 247 -1.57 -16.84 -20.43
N SER A 248 -1.67 -17.52 -19.30
CA SER A 248 -2.27 -18.85 -19.23
C SER A 248 -3.73 -18.86 -19.67
N LEU A 249 -4.49 -17.82 -19.34
CA LEU A 249 -5.88 -17.69 -19.81
C LEU A 249 -5.95 -17.51 -21.33
N ARG A 250 -5.07 -16.67 -21.88
CA ARG A 250 -4.94 -16.49 -23.34
C ARG A 250 -4.67 -17.83 -24.06
N GLU A 251 -3.73 -18.63 -23.53
CA GLU A 251 -3.41 -19.94 -24.09
C GLU A 251 -4.63 -20.88 -24.05
N GLN A 252 -5.36 -20.92 -22.93
CA GLN A 252 -6.58 -21.73 -22.80
C GLN A 252 -7.71 -21.26 -23.74
N LEU A 253 -7.67 -20.01 -24.21
CA LEU A 253 -8.59 -19.46 -25.22
C LEU A 253 -8.09 -19.66 -26.66
N GLY A 254 -7.03 -20.42 -26.88
CA GLY A 254 -6.44 -20.69 -28.18
C GLY A 254 -5.46 -19.61 -28.68
N GLY A 255 -4.96 -18.76 -27.80
CA GLY A 255 -3.94 -17.76 -28.12
C GLY A 255 -4.42 -16.54 -28.94
N SER A 256 -5.71 -16.46 -29.26
CA SER A 256 -6.25 -15.44 -30.16
C SER A 256 -6.42 -14.04 -29.57
N PRO A 257 -6.86 -13.86 -28.28
CA PRO A 257 -7.01 -12.53 -27.73
C PRO A 257 -5.69 -11.80 -27.56
N LEU A 258 -5.66 -10.49 -27.80
CA LEU A 258 -4.57 -9.64 -27.32
C LEU A 258 -4.56 -9.66 -25.80
N TRP A 259 -3.37 -9.56 -25.21
CA TRP A 259 -3.25 -9.52 -23.75
C TRP A 259 -2.52 -8.28 -23.31
N ILE A 260 -3.18 -7.47 -22.48
CA ILE A 260 -2.62 -6.33 -21.78
C ILE A 260 -2.45 -6.74 -20.31
N ASP A 261 -1.25 -6.76 -19.82
CA ASP A 261 -1.00 -6.94 -18.39
C ASP A 261 -0.99 -5.60 -17.67
N SER A 262 -1.35 -5.62 -16.41
CA SER A 262 -1.25 -4.44 -15.58
C SER A 262 -0.57 -4.76 -14.25
N TRP A 263 0.01 -3.72 -13.62
CA TRP A 263 0.69 -3.83 -12.33
C TRP A 263 1.97 -4.69 -12.36
N SER A 264 2.64 -4.77 -13.51
CA SER A 264 3.95 -5.43 -13.58
C SER A 264 5.03 -4.59 -12.89
N LEU A 265 5.78 -5.19 -11.98
CA LEU A 265 6.97 -4.61 -11.37
C LEU A 265 8.24 -5.06 -12.12
N PRO A 266 9.35 -4.28 -12.06
CA PRO A 266 10.53 -4.52 -12.89
C PRO A 266 11.17 -5.90 -12.68
N PHE A 267 11.09 -6.42 -11.46
CA PHE A 267 11.65 -7.73 -11.09
C PHE A 267 10.68 -8.90 -11.37
N MET A 268 9.44 -8.60 -11.80
CA MET A 268 8.54 -9.65 -12.27
C MET A 268 8.94 -10.06 -13.69
N PRO A 269 8.84 -11.37 -14.05
CA PRO A 269 8.99 -11.77 -15.42
C PRO A 269 8.02 -10.96 -16.28
N LEU A 270 8.54 -10.17 -17.22
CA LEU A 270 7.67 -9.49 -18.18
C LEU A 270 6.95 -10.57 -18.96
N ALA A 271 5.67 -10.62 -18.79
CA ALA A 271 4.81 -11.45 -19.54
C ALA A 271 4.98 -11.15 -21.04
N ARG A 272 4.73 -12.14 -21.87
CA ARG A 272 4.67 -11.97 -23.34
C ARG A 272 3.35 -11.32 -23.74
N SER A 273 2.98 -10.24 -23.03
CA SER A 273 1.77 -9.48 -23.29
C SER A 273 1.96 -8.53 -24.47
N ASP A 274 0.86 -8.11 -25.10
CA ASP A 274 0.86 -7.21 -26.25
C ASP A 274 0.88 -5.73 -25.82
N GLY A 275 0.81 -5.44 -24.52
CA GLY A 275 0.93 -4.14 -23.90
C GLY A 275 0.97 -4.26 -22.39
N SER A 276 1.41 -3.20 -21.69
CA SER A 276 1.48 -3.18 -20.22
C SER A 276 1.01 -1.84 -19.67
N ILE A 277 0.20 -1.89 -18.61
CA ILE A 277 -0.16 -0.74 -17.80
C ILE A 277 0.74 -0.76 -16.56
N VAL A 278 1.70 0.14 -16.51
CA VAL A 278 2.77 0.15 -15.51
C VAL A 278 2.56 1.30 -14.53
N PRO A 279 2.27 1.01 -13.26
CA PRO A 279 2.13 2.05 -12.25
C PRO A 279 3.48 2.66 -11.89
N GLY A 280 3.47 3.95 -11.60
CA GLY A 280 4.61 4.65 -11.00
C GLY A 280 4.74 4.28 -9.52
N PHE A 281 5.09 3.04 -9.24
CA PHE A 281 5.09 2.46 -7.90
C PHE A 281 5.95 3.25 -6.91
N ARG A 282 7.17 3.62 -7.31
CA ARG A 282 8.05 4.46 -6.50
C ARG A 282 7.40 5.80 -6.18
N ALA A 283 6.90 6.49 -7.21
CA ALA A 283 6.23 7.78 -7.04
C ALA A 283 5.03 7.69 -6.09
N TYR A 284 4.27 6.59 -6.17
CA TYR A 284 3.15 6.35 -5.26
C TYR A 284 3.58 6.25 -3.80
N VAL A 285 4.62 5.44 -3.51
CA VAL A 285 5.12 5.29 -2.13
C VAL A 285 5.71 6.61 -1.60
N GLU A 286 6.45 7.33 -2.45
CA GLU A 286 7.02 8.63 -2.09
C GLU A 286 5.93 9.67 -1.81
N LEU A 287 4.92 9.81 -2.69
CA LEU A 287 3.78 10.70 -2.48
C LEU A 287 3.00 10.38 -1.21
N LEU A 288 2.77 9.09 -0.93
CA LEU A 288 2.08 8.68 0.28
C LEU A 288 2.89 9.01 1.54
N ALA A 289 4.20 8.76 1.52
CA ALA A 289 5.07 9.08 2.66
C ALA A 289 5.18 10.61 2.88
N GLU A 290 5.31 11.38 1.81
CA GLU A 290 5.34 12.85 1.87
C GLU A 290 4.01 13.40 2.40
N ALA A 291 2.87 12.98 1.83
CA ALA A 291 1.55 13.37 2.31
C ALA A 291 1.35 13.02 3.79
N PHE A 292 1.80 11.83 4.19
CA PHE A 292 1.77 11.41 5.58
C PHE A 292 2.55 12.39 6.47
N LEU A 293 3.80 12.71 6.12
CA LEU A 293 4.65 13.60 6.93
C LEU A 293 4.08 15.03 7.00
N GLU A 294 3.54 15.56 5.92
CA GLU A 294 2.89 16.86 5.89
C GLU A 294 1.67 16.90 6.81
N VAL A 295 0.78 15.90 6.69
CA VAL A 295 -0.43 15.81 7.52
C VAL A 295 -0.07 15.61 8.99
N MET A 296 0.96 14.82 9.29
CA MET A 296 1.45 14.66 10.65
C MET A 296 2.08 15.95 11.21
N GLY A 297 2.61 16.81 10.36
CA GLY A 297 3.09 18.16 10.73
C GLY A 297 1.95 19.14 11.01
N ASP A 298 0.86 19.06 10.26
CA ASP A 298 -0.35 19.91 10.39
C ASP A 298 -1.63 19.06 10.23
N PRO A 299 -2.08 18.37 11.28
CA PRO A 299 -3.27 17.50 11.21
C PRO A 299 -4.58 18.22 10.92
N GLY A 300 -4.64 19.56 11.09
CA GLY A 300 -5.82 20.40 10.80
C GLY A 300 -5.84 20.93 9.38
N GLY A 301 -4.85 20.60 8.55
CA GLY A 301 -4.76 21.02 7.17
C GLY A 301 -5.84 20.41 6.26
N ALA A 302 -5.93 20.93 5.02
CA ALA A 302 -6.86 20.40 4.02
C ALA A 302 -6.58 18.93 3.68
N THR A 303 -7.62 18.19 3.34
CA THR A 303 -7.48 16.83 2.81
C THR A 303 -6.64 16.82 1.51
N ARG A 304 -5.83 15.80 1.34
CA ARG A 304 -4.96 15.62 0.17
C ARG A 304 -5.62 14.65 -0.80
N ASP A 305 -5.58 14.97 -2.09
CA ASP A 305 -5.88 14.04 -3.19
C ASP A 305 -4.72 14.10 -4.17
N LEU A 306 -3.86 13.09 -4.15
CA LEU A 306 -2.63 13.03 -4.89
C LEU A 306 -2.67 11.88 -5.90
N LEU A 307 -2.08 12.10 -7.07
CA LEU A 307 -2.07 11.17 -8.17
C LEU A 307 -0.64 10.72 -8.48
N ALA A 308 -0.39 9.43 -8.36
CA ALA A 308 0.83 8.81 -8.85
C ALA A 308 0.69 8.46 -10.34
N PRO A 309 1.72 8.70 -11.17
CA PRO A 309 1.63 8.49 -12.60
C PRO A 309 1.49 7.01 -12.94
N VAL A 310 0.74 6.74 -14.02
CA VAL A 310 0.63 5.42 -14.66
C VAL A 310 0.94 5.56 -16.13
N ARG A 311 1.61 4.58 -16.71
CA ARG A 311 1.97 4.58 -18.13
C ARG A 311 1.43 3.33 -18.83
N PHE A 312 0.92 3.51 -20.03
CA PHE A 312 0.75 2.41 -20.95
C PHE A 312 2.02 2.25 -21.79
N LEU A 313 2.53 1.03 -21.92
CA LEU A 313 3.74 0.70 -22.66
C LEU A 313 3.41 -0.35 -23.73
N VAL A 314 3.84 -0.08 -24.94
CA VAL A 314 3.90 -1.10 -26.00
C VAL A 314 5.12 -2.01 -25.81
N PRO A 315 5.16 -3.21 -26.43
CA PRO A 315 6.24 -4.17 -26.22
C PRO A 315 7.65 -3.60 -26.43
N GLU A 316 7.81 -2.71 -27.41
CA GLU A 316 9.09 -2.11 -27.79
C GLU A 316 9.64 -1.18 -26.70
N GLU A 317 8.78 -0.51 -25.95
CA GLU A 317 9.16 0.43 -24.88
C GLU A 317 9.51 -0.27 -23.56
N ARG A 318 9.04 -1.49 -23.37
CA ARG A 318 9.20 -2.20 -22.08
C ARG A 318 10.65 -2.43 -21.69
N THR A 319 11.50 -2.79 -22.66
CA THR A 319 12.91 -3.11 -22.38
C THR A 319 13.62 -1.91 -21.78
N ALA A 320 13.48 -0.73 -22.39
CA ALA A 320 14.09 0.48 -21.90
C ALA A 320 13.56 0.90 -20.52
N VAL A 321 12.24 0.80 -20.30
CA VAL A 321 11.63 1.11 -19.01
C VAL A 321 12.11 0.13 -17.95
N ARG A 322 12.16 -1.17 -18.26
CA ARG A 322 12.67 -2.20 -17.35
C ARG A 322 14.14 -1.96 -16.97
N GLU A 323 14.98 -1.63 -17.92
CA GLU A 323 16.38 -1.32 -17.67
C GLU A 323 16.51 -0.08 -16.76
N ALA A 324 15.72 0.97 -17.02
CA ALA A 324 15.71 2.16 -16.17
C ALA A 324 15.27 1.83 -14.74
N MET A 325 14.23 1.02 -14.58
CA MET A 325 13.75 0.61 -13.25
C MET A 325 14.73 -0.33 -12.54
N ASN A 326 15.39 -1.26 -13.25
CA ASN A 326 16.39 -2.16 -12.67
C ASN A 326 17.65 -1.39 -12.22
N ASN A 327 17.94 -0.26 -12.84
CA ASN A 327 19.06 0.61 -12.46
C ASN A 327 18.67 1.61 -11.35
N ASP A 328 17.40 1.70 -10.99
CA ASP A 328 16.94 2.57 -9.91
C ASP A 328 17.28 1.94 -8.55
N PRO A 329 18.03 2.64 -7.67
CA PRO A 329 18.41 2.15 -6.35
C PRO A 329 17.21 1.70 -5.49
N PHE A 330 16.06 2.33 -5.66
CA PHE A 330 14.83 1.96 -4.97
C PHE A 330 14.42 0.51 -5.28
N PHE A 331 14.40 0.13 -6.56
CA PHE A 331 14.04 -1.24 -6.97
C PHE A 331 15.16 -2.25 -6.72
N GLN A 332 16.43 -1.82 -6.77
CA GLN A 332 17.55 -2.69 -6.43
C GLN A 332 17.51 -3.14 -4.97
N THR A 333 17.15 -2.26 -4.06
CA THR A 333 16.99 -2.60 -2.63
C THR A 333 15.89 -3.64 -2.41
N LEU A 334 14.76 -3.49 -3.10
CA LEU A 334 13.65 -4.45 -3.04
C LEU A 334 13.99 -5.81 -3.69
N GLY A 335 14.81 -5.79 -4.76
CA GLY A 335 15.20 -7.00 -5.48
C GLY A 335 16.26 -7.86 -4.76
N GLN A 336 17.04 -7.30 -3.85
CA GLN A 336 18.06 -8.04 -3.10
C GLN A 336 17.47 -9.06 -2.10
N GLY A 337 16.21 -8.87 -1.69
CA GLY A 337 15.46 -9.85 -0.88
C GLY A 337 14.63 -10.85 -1.70
N ALA A 338 14.49 -10.63 -3.00
CA ALA A 338 13.73 -11.52 -3.87
C ALA A 338 14.54 -12.80 -4.14
N VAL A 339 14.26 -13.83 -3.37
CA VAL A 339 14.60 -15.22 -3.74
C VAL A 339 14.11 -15.41 -5.17
N THR A 340 15.02 -15.85 -6.05
CA THR A 340 14.70 -16.24 -7.42
C THR A 340 13.60 -17.30 -7.38
N TRP A 341 12.36 -16.87 -7.58
CA TRP A 341 11.26 -17.78 -7.84
C TRP A 341 11.47 -18.34 -9.26
N GLN A 342 12.27 -19.40 -9.33
CA GLN A 342 12.28 -20.24 -10.51
C GLN A 342 10.97 -21.05 -10.46
N CYS A 343 9.99 -20.66 -11.25
CA CYS A 343 8.91 -21.53 -11.61
C CYS A 343 9.52 -22.72 -12.37
N ARG A 344 9.58 -23.88 -11.72
CA ARG A 344 9.74 -25.16 -12.39
C ARG A 344 8.38 -25.65 -12.87
#